data_dce8e2495f96d6be937304dd4451cfce
#
_entry.id   dce8e2495f96d6be937304dd4451cfce
#
_cell.length_a   1.000
_cell.length_b   1.000
_cell.length_c   1.000
_cell.angle_alpha   90.00
_cell.angle_beta   90.00
_cell.angle_gamma   90.00
#
_symmetry.space_group_name_H-M   'P 1'
#
loop_
_entity.id
_entity.type
_entity.pdbx_description
1 polymer ?
#
loop_
_entity_poly.entity_id
_entity_poly.type
_entity_poly.pdbx_seq_one_letter_code
_entity_poly.pdbx_strand_id
1 'polypeptide(L)'
;MKYKIGQVITSKVDTEIEKPISGERVKIPKGNKIIIGADKMAHHLKNGFIQTLQNNDEVDGYDCKGIAEYLYTYMRNHFEIDEMLENYDDTKTRFIEEIEYALNEIGF
;
A
#
# COMPACT_ATOMS: atom_id res chain seq x y z
N MET A 1 14.42 10.76 3.52
CA MET A 1 13.16 11.02 2.82
C MET A 1 11.98 10.98 3.78
N LYS A 2 10.95 11.70 3.46
CA LYS A 2 9.72 11.71 4.25
C LYS A 2 8.64 10.93 3.54
N TYR A 3 7.98 10.04 4.27
CA TYR A 3 6.88 9.21 3.78
C TYR A 3 5.64 9.43 4.61
N LYS A 4 4.49 9.05 4.03
CA LYS A 4 3.21 9.00 4.73
C LYS A 4 2.73 7.55 4.84
N ILE A 5 2.03 7.24 5.91
CA ILE A 5 1.39 5.92 6.07
C ILE A 5 0.36 5.73 4.95
N GLY A 6 0.43 4.60 4.26
CA GLY A 6 -0.41 4.31 3.11
C GLY A 6 0.14 4.76 1.76
N GLN A 7 1.27 5.49 1.76
CA GLN A 7 1.94 5.90 0.53
C GLN A 7 2.45 4.69 -0.23
N VAL A 8 2.16 4.63 -1.52
CA VAL A 8 2.66 3.57 -2.40
C VAL A 8 3.83 4.09 -3.21
N ILE A 9 4.91 3.32 -3.18
CA ILE A 9 6.16 3.64 -3.89
C ILE A 9 6.40 2.54 -4.92
N THR A 10 6.73 2.93 -6.14
CA THR A 10 7.12 1.99 -7.19
C THR A 10 8.62 1.99 -7.34
N SER A 11 9.25 0.83 -7.24
CA SER A 11 10.70 0.68 -7.42
C SER A 11 11.08 0.98 -8.86
N LYS A 12 12.09 1.83 -9.04
CA LYS A 12 12.60 2.21 -10.37
C LYS A 12 13.79 1.36 -10.81
N VAL A 13 14.33 0.55 -9.91
CA VAL A 13 15.52 -0.28 -10.14
C VAL A 13 15.30 -1.67 -9.56
N ASP A 14 16.03 -2.64 -10.09
CA ASP A 14 16.07 -3.97 -9.50
C ASP A 14 16.84 -3.90 -8.17
N THR A 15 16.32 -4.57 -7.13
CA THR A 15 16.95 -4.64 -5.83
C THR A 15 16.99 -6.07 -5.33
N GLU A 16 17.85 -6.34 -4.35
CA GLU A 16 17.85 -7.60 -3.62
C GLU A 16 17.60 -7.31 -2.14
N ILE A 17 16.80 -8.16 -1.51
CA ILE A 17 16.60 -8.14 -0.07
C ILE A 17 16.97 -9.50 0.52
N GLU A 18 17.47 -9.49 1.74
CA GLU A 18 17.77 -10.70 2.49
C GLU A 18 16.65 -10.97 3.48
N LYS A 19 16.11 -12.20 3.45
CA LYS A 19 15.10 -12.60 4.44
C LYS A 19 15.74 -12.70 5.82
N PRO A 20 15.16 -12.06 6.85
CA PRO A 20 15.79 -11.99 8.18
C PRO A 20 16.02 -13.34 8.85
N ILE A 21 15.16 -14.32 8.63
CA ILE A 21 15.22 -15.62 9.31
C ILE A 21 16.04 -16.63 8.51
N SER A 22 15.81 -16.73 7.21
CA SER A 22 16.45 -17.75 6.35
C SER A 22 17.79 -17.32 5.77
N GLY A 23 18.07 -16.01 5.74
CA GLY A 23 19.23 -15.46 5.05
C GLY A 23 19.14 -15.54 3.54
N GLU A 24 18.02 -16.04 3.00
CA GLU A 24 17.82 -16.16 1.56
C GLU A 24 17.71 -14.79 0.92
N ARG A 25 18.44 -14.59 -0.18
CA ARG A 25 18.35 -13.38 -0.97
C ARG A 25 17.23 -13.50 -2.00
N VAL A 26 16.35 -12.52 -2.01
CA VAL A 26 15.23 -12.45 -2.95
C VAL A 26 15.44 -11.25 -3.86
N LYS A 27 15.40 -11.50 -5.16
CA LYS A 27 15.50 -10.46 -6.16
C LYS A 27 14.14 -9.81 -6.36
N ILE A 28 14.11 -8.48 -6.20
CA ILE A 28 12.91 -7.69 -6.40
C ILE A 28 13.11 -6.87 -7.68
N PRO A 29 12.38 -7.17 -8.76
CA PRO A 29 12.52 -6.45 -10.01
C PRO A 29 11.96 -5.03 -9.90
N LYS A 30 12.43 -4.15 -10.76
CA LYS A 30 11.83 -2.82 -10.91
C LYS A 30 10.34 -2.94 -11.20
N GLY A 31 9.57 -1.96 -10.78
CA GLY A 31 8.11 -1.98 -10.88
C GLY A 31 7.42 -2.61 -9.68
N ASN A 32 8.18 -3.17 -8.75
CA ASN A 32 7.62 -3.65 -7.48
C ASN A 32 7.00 -2.51 -6.69
N LYS A 33 5.82 -2.75 -6.14
CA LYS A 33 5.11 -1.77 -5.32
C LYS A 33 5.28 -2.06 -3.85
N ILE A 34 5.55 -1.01 -3.10
CA ILE A 34 5.73 -1.03 -1.65
C ILE A 34 4.73 -0.03 -1.06
N ILE A 35 4.03 -0.43 -0.01
CA ILE A 35 3.19 0.48 0.77
C ILE A 35 3.81 0.71 2.13
N ILE A 36 3.79 1.96 2.59
CA ILE A 36 4.26 2.30 3.94
C ILE A 36 3.16 1.96 4.93
N GLY A 37 3.44 1.07 5.85
CA GLY A 37 2.49 0.60 6.86
C GLY A 37 2.37 1.51 8.07
N ALA A 38 1.34 1.26 8.86
CA ALA A 38 1.15 1.94 10.15
C ALA A 38 2.27 1.63 11.16
N ASP A 39 3.00 0.55 10.97
CA ASP A 39 4.20 0.19 11.71
C ASP A 39 5.44 0.99 11.28
N LYS A 40 5.28 1.90 10.32
CA LYS A 40 6.35 2.72 9.73
C LYS A 40 7.41 1.89 9.00
N MET A 41 7.00 0.76 8.44
CA MET A 41 7.85 -0.14 7.67
C MET A 41 7.37 -0.24 6.22
N ALA A 42 8.25 -0.68 5.34
CA ALA A 42 7.95 -0.89 3.93
C ALA A 42 7.39 -2.30 3.72
N HIS A 43 6.16 -2.40 3.26
CA HIS A 43 5.48 -3.66 2.97
C HIS A 43 5.46 -3.91 1.48
N HIS A 44 6.11 -4.98 1.04
CA HIS A 44 6.14 -5.38 -0.36
C HIS A 44 4.83 -6.06 -0.73
N LEU A 45 4.04 -5.41 -1.59
CA LEU A 45 2.68 -5.85 -1.89
C LEU A 45 2.62 -7.21 -2.58
N LYS A 46 3.59 -7.51 -3.44
CA LYS A 46 3.60 -8.75 -4.21
C LYS A 46 4.06 -9.96 -3.40
N ASN A 47 5.08 -9.79 -2.57
CA ASN A 47 5.75 -10.89 -1.88
C ASN A 47 5.41 -10.97 -0.39
N GLY A 48 4.75 -9.97 0.17
CA GLY A 48 4.43 -9.89 1.58
C GLY A 48 5.63 -9.65 2.50
N PHE A 49 6.80 -9.28 1.96
CA PHE A 49 7.97 -8.96 2.77
C PHE A 49 7.79 -7.62 3.48
N ILE A 50 8.35 -7.52 4.68
CA ILE A 50 8.40 -6.30 5.45
C ILE A 50 9.86 -5.92 5.61
N GLN A 51 10.19 -4.69 5.26
CA GLN A 51 11.55 -4.16 5.30
C GLN A 51 11.58 -2.89 6.14
N THR A 52 12.59 -2.77 6.98
CA THR A 52 12.81 -1.52 7.73
C THR A 52 13.26 -0.42 6.78
N LEU A 53 12.81 0.80 7.07
CA LEU A 53 13.27 1.98 6.35
C LEU A 53 14.69 2.35 6.80
N GLN A 54 15.36 3.14 5.98
CA GLN A 54 16.70 3.63 6.32
C GLN A 54 16.65 4.62 7.49
N ASN A 55 17.76 4.75 8.21
CA ASN A 55 17.82 5.54 9.45
C ASN A 55 17.45 7.01 9.28
N ASN A 56 17.62 7.58 8.08
CA ASN A 56 17.31 8.97 7.80
C ASN A 56 15.91 9.16 7.18
N ASP A 57 15.15 8.09 7.04
CA ASP A 57 13.78 8.16 6.55
C ASP A 57 12.82 8.42 7.71
N GLU A 58 11.86 9.30 7.46
CA GLU A 58 10.81 9.66 8.42
C GLU A 58 9.45 9.28 7.87
N VAL A 59 8.56 8.83 8.75
CA VAL A 59 7.16 8.56 8.42
C VAL A 59 6.28 9.42 9.29
N ASP A 60 5.50 10.29 8.67
CA ASP A 60 4.60 11.20 9.37
C ASP A 60 3.35 11.45 8.51
N GLY A 61 2.18 11.37 9.15
CA GLY A 61 0.91 11.59 8.50
C GLY A 61 0.42 10.38 7.71
N TYR A 62 -0.71 10.56 7.04
CA TYR A 62 -1.43 9.51 6.32
C TYR A 62 -1.69 9.92 4.89
N ASP A 63 -1.49 8.99 3.96
CA ASP A 63 -1.92 9.12 2.57
C ASP A 63 -3.29 8.43 2.44
N CYS A 64 -4.35 9.20 2.61
CA CYS A 64 -5.71 8.65 2.61
C CYS A 64 -6.09 8.04 1.27
N LYS A 65 -5.62 8.62 0.18
CA LYS A 65 -5.86 8.05 -1.15
C LYS A 65 -5.16 6.70 -1.32
N GLY A 66 -3.91 6.60 -0.89
CA GLY A 66 -3.16 5.35 -0.92
C GLY A 66 -3.80 4.26 -0.07
N ILE A 67 -4.27 4.61 1.12
CA ILE A 67 -5.01 3.71 2.01
C ILE A 67 -6.30 3.23 1.34
N ALA A 68 -7.06 4.15 0.74
CA ALA A 68 -8.32 3.83 0.07
C ALA A 68 -8.11 2.89 -1.11
N GLU A 69 -7.08 3.12 -1.92
CA GLU A 69 -6.73 2.26 -3.05
C GLU A 69 -6.32 0.86 -2.60
N TYR A 70 -5.55 0.78 -1.52
CA TYR A 70 -5.17 -0.51 -0.93
C TYR A 70 -6.38 -1.28 -0.43
N LEU A 71 -7.29 -0.63 0.29
CA LEU A 71 -8.51 -1.25 0.79
C LEU A 71 -9.39 -1.75 -0.35
N TYR A 72 -9.54 -0.96 -1.42
CA TYR A 72 -10.29 -1.40 -2.60
C TYR A 72 -9.67 -2.66 -3.21
N THR A 73 -8.36 -2.67 -3.41
CA THR A 73 -7.65 -3.82 -3.99
C THR A 73 -7.80 -5.06 -3.12
N TYR A 74 -7.70 -4.91 -1.80
CA TYR A 74 -7.91 -6.00 -0.85
C TYR A 74 -9.32 -6.56 -0.97
N MET A 75 -10.33 -5.70 -0.99
CA MET A 75 -11.73 -6.10 -1.09
C MET A 75 -12.03 -6.78 -2.43
N ARG A 76 -11.43 -6.29 -3.52
CA ARG A 76 -11.57 -6.92 -4.83
C ARG A 76 -10.99 -8.33 -4.86
N ASN A 77 -9.88 -8.56 -4.17
CA ASN A 77 -9.22 -9.86 -4.15
C ASN A 77 -9.93 -10.88 -3.25
N HIS A 78 -10.67 -10.42 -2.24
CA HIS A 78 -11.32 -11.28 -1.25
C HIS A 78 -12.85 -11.30 -1.35
N PHE A 79 -13.44 -10.34 -2.02
CA PHE A 79 -14.88 -10.17 -2.17
C PHE A 79 -15.21 -9.75 -3.61
N GLU A 80 -16.44 -9.96 -4.03
CA GLU A 80 -16.91 -9.53 -5.35
C GLU A 80 -17.32 -8.06 -5.34
N ILE A 81 -16.39 -7.18 -4.96
CA ILE A 81 -16.68 -5.75 -4.79
C ILE A 81 -17.05 -5.07 -6.11
N ASP A 82 -16.43 -5.44 -7.21
CA ASP A 82 -16.72 -4.83 -8.52
C ASP A 82 -18.15 -5.14 -8.96
N GLU A 83 -18.61 -6.37 -8.76
CA GLU A 83 -19.98 -6.76 -9.05
C GLU A 83 -20.99 -6.03 -8.15
N MET A 84 -20.67 -5.90 -6.86
CA MET A 84 -21.51 -5.16 -5.93
C MET A 84 -21.62 -3.68 -6.34
N LEU A 85 -20.52 -3.05 -6.73
CA LEU A 85 -20.52 -1.65 -7.17
C LEU A 85 -21.36 -1.47 -8.42
N GLU A 86 -21.25 -2.39 -9.39
CA GLU A 86 -22.05 -2.36 -10.60
C GLU A 86 -23.55 -2.45 -10.29
N ASN A 87 -23.94 -3.31 -9.35
CA ASN A 87 -25.34 -3.46 -8.93
C ASN A 87 -25.90 -2.19 -8.27
N TYR A 88 -25.04 -1.34 -7.71
CA TYR A 88 -25.43 -0.06 -7.10
C TYR A 88 -25.16 1.14 -8.01
N ASP A 89 -24.90 0.91 -9.30
CA ASP A 89 -24.53 1.96 -10.26
C ASP A 89 -23.35 2.81 -9.81
N ASP A 90 -22.38 2.20 -9.11
CA ASP A 90 -21.22 2.87 -8.61
C ASP A 90 -19.97 2.44 -9.37
N THR A 91 -18.89 3.22 -9.22
CA THR A 91 -17.61 2.98 -9.89
C THR A 91 -16.50 2.79 -8.88
N LYS A 92 -15.43 2.12 -9.33
CA LYS A 92 -14.19 2.00 -8.57
C LYS A 92 -13.67 3.36 -8.10
N THR A 93 -13.61 4.33 -9.01
CA THR A 93 -13.09 5.67 -8.71
C THR A 93 -13.89 6.35 -7.61
N ARG A 94 -15.21 6.32 -7.72
CA ARG A 94 -16.07 6.91 -6.70
C ARG A 94 -15.97 6.20 -5.35
N PHE A 95 -15.89 4.88 -5.37
CA PHE A 95 -15.72 4.09 -4.14
C PHE A 95 -14.43 4.48 -3.41
N ILE A 96 -13.32 4.59 -4.13
CA ILE A 96 -12.03 5.01 -3.55
C ILE A 96 -12.12 6.44 -3.01
N GLU A 97 -12.73 7.36 -3.75
CA GLU A 97 -12.91 8.74 -3.31
C GLU A 97 -13.75 8.85 -2.04
N GLU A 98 -14.80 8.05 -1.91
CA GLU A 98 -15.64 8.03 -0.72
C GLU A 98 -14.89 7.50 0.51
N ILE A 99 -14.06 6.47 0.34
CA ILE A 99 -13.21 5.98 1.43
C ILE A 99 -12.18 7.04 1.83
N GLU A 100 -11.53 7.68 0.86
CA GLU A 100 -10.58 8.77 1.12
C GLU A 100 -11.25 9.89 1.92
N TYR A 101 -12.43 10.30 1.50
CA TYR A 101 -13.21 11.33 2.19
C TYR A 101 -13.51 10.92 3.63
N ALA A 102 -13.98 9.68 3.84
CA ALA A 102 -14.30 9.19 5.17
C ALA A 102 -13.05 9.15 6.09
N LEU A 103 -11.90 8.75 5.56
CA LEU A 103 -10.66 8.76 6.32
C LEU A 103 -10.25 10.18 6.73
N ASN A 104 -10.36 11.13 5.81
CA ASN A 104 -10.06 12.53 6.10
C ASN A 104 -11.01 13.11 7.16
N GLU A 105 -12.27 12.71 7.12
CA GLU A 105 -13.30 13.20 8.05
C GLU A 105 -13.01 12.77 9.50
N ILE A 106 -12.47 11.59 9.71
CA ILE A 106 -12.11 11.11 11.05
C ILE A 106 -10.70 11.50 11.50
N GLY A 107 -9.97 12.27 10.69
CA GLY A 107 -8.70 12.90 11.07
C GLY A 107 -7.44 12.19 10.63
N PHE A 108 -7.53 11.26 9.71
CA PHE A 108 -6.31 10.68 9.11
C PHE A 108 -5.58 11.67 8.20
#